data_3c9e5b0c7502591c2d348d3b672f6fa7
#
_entry.id   3c9e5b0c7502591c2d348d3b672f6fa7
#
_cell.length_a   1.000
_cell.length_b   1.000
_cell.length_c   1.000
_cell.angle_alpha   90.00
_cell.angle_beta   90.00
_cell.angle_gamma   90.00
#
_symmetry.space_group_name_H-M   'P 1'
#
loop_
_entity.id
_entity.type
_entity.pdbx_description
1 polymer ?
#
loop_
_entity_poly.entity_id
_entity_poly.type
_entity_poly.pdbx_seq_one_letter_code
_entity_poly.pdbx_strand_id
1 'polypeptide(L)'
;MSWHAVAKVGDIRAGDVVAVAAAGVEMILGLDGDRYFAMQRRCVHRGGDLADGIVARGHVVCANHGWRFSTATGRHDEAADACLACYEVRVTGTAIEIFVKETT
;
A
#
# COMPACT_ATOMS: atom_id res chain seq x y z
N MET A 1 3.87 -11.91 14.84
CA MET A 1 3.26 -12.01 13.50
C MET A 1 1.74 -12.06 13.66
N SER A 2 1.05 -11.08 13.15
CA SER A 2 -0.40 -11.06 13.33
C SER A 2 -1.10 -10.26 12.22
N TRP A 3 -2.38 -10.56 12.07
CA TRP A 3 -3.25 -9.82 11.18
C TRP A 3 -3.93 -8.70 11.96
N HIS A 4 -3.94 -7.51 11.38
CA HIS A 4 -4.52 -6.32 12.00
C HIS A 4 -5.62 -5.76 11.10
N ALA A 5 -6.82 -5.63 11.61
CA ALA A 5 -7.91 -4.98 10.90
C ALA A 5 -7.64 -3.48 10.84
N VAL A 6 -7.58 -2.91 9.64
CA VAL A 6 -7.25 -1.49 9.44
C VAL A 6 -8.36 -0.71 8.75
N ALA A 7 -9.28 -1.40 8.09
CA ALA A 7 -10.37 -0.77 7.35
C ALA A 7 -11.49 -1.78 7.13
N LYS A 8 -12.60 -1.32 6.54
CA LYS A 8 -13.70 -2.18 6.12
C LYS A 8 -13.88 -2.13 4.61
N VAL A 9 -14.37 -3.23 4.05
CA VAL A 9 -14.77 -3.26 2.65
C VAL A 9 -15.81 -2.16 2.42
N GLY A 10 -15.58 -1.32 1.40
CA GLY A 10 -16.41 -0.17 1.15
C GLY A 10 -15.83 1.15 1.62
N ASP A 11 -14.83 1.12 2.52
CA ASP A 11 -14.15 2.35 2.96
C ASP A 11 -13.21 2.90 1.88
N ILE A 12 -12.78 2.04 0.96
CA ILE A 12 -11.81 2.37 -0.08
C ILE A 12 -12.40 2.03 -1.43
N ARG A 13 -12.37 2.98 -2.36
CA ARG A 13 -12.83 2.78 -3.73
C ARG A 13 -11.65 2.38 -4.61
N ALA A 14 -11.95 1.70 -5.71
CA ALA A 14 -10.94 1.36 -6.72
C ALA A 14 -10.24 2.65 -7.19
N GLY A 15 -8.92 2.64 -7.18
CA GLY A 15 -8.09 3.78 -7.50
C GLY A 15 -7.67 4.63 -6.31
N ASP A 16 -8.25 4.39 -5.13
CA ASP A 16 -7.92 5.16 -3.93
C ASP A 16 -6.76 4.54 -3.16
N VAL A 17 -6.04 5.40 -2.46
CA VAL A 17 -4.97 5.04 -1.53
C VAL A 17 -5.21 5.80 -0.24
N VAL A 18 -5.15 5.12 0.88
CA VAL A 18 -5.31 5.75 2.20
C VAL A 18 -4.16 5.37 3.12
N ALA A 19 -3.86 6.25 4.05
CA ALA A 19 -2.86 5.97 5.08
C ALA A 19 -3.49 5.12 6.18
N VAL A 20 -2.80 4.06 6.57
CA VAL A 20 -3.21 3.20 7.70
C VAL A 20 -1.99 2.90 8.56
N ALA A 21 -2.22 2.42 9.75
CA ALA A 21 -1.14 2.00 10.65
C ALA A 21 -1.56 0.74 11.38
N ALA A 22 -0.61 -0.16 11.58
CA ALA A 22 -0.81 -1.38 12.34
C ALA A 22 0.51 -1.73 13.03
N ALA A 23 0.44 -2.15 14.29
CA ALA A 23 1.61 -2.55 15.09
C ALA A 23 2.73 -1.52 15.06
N GLY A 24 2.39 -0.22 15.05
CA GLY A 24 3.35 0.87 15.00
C GLY A 24 3.97 1.13 13.64
N VAL A 25 3.51 0.45 12.60
CA VAL A 25 4.03 0.62 11.23
C VAL A 25 3.03 1.42 10.42
N GLU A 26 3.51 2.52 9.81
CA GLU A 26 2.72 3.31 8.88
C GLU A 26 2.78 2.69 7.49
N MET A 27 1.62 2.58 6.85
CA MET A 27 1.48 1.97 5.53
C MET A 27 0.45 2.72 4.71
N ILE A 28 0.41 2.42 3.42
CA ILE A 28 -0.74 2.76 2.59
C ILE A 28 -1.53 1.49 2.31
N LEU A 29 -2.84 1.67 2.19
CA LEU A 29 -3.76 0.62 1.75
C LEU A 29 -4.51 1.16 0.55
N GLY A 30 -4.54 0.39 -0.52
CA GLY A 30 -5.21 0.81 -1.74
C GLY A 30 -6.03 -0.31 -2.35
N LEU A 31 -6.84 0.05 -3.32
CA LEU A 31 -7.64 -0.89 -4.09
C LEU A 31 -7.35 -0.71 -5.57
N ASP A 32 -6.79 -1.75 -6.17
CA ASP A 32 -6.46 -1.79 -7.59
C ASP A 32 -7.43 -2.76 -8.26
N GLY A 33 -8.43 -2.19 -8.94
CA GLY A 33 -9.54 -2.99 -9.45
C GLY A 33 -10.32 -3.63 -8.30
N ASP A 34 -10.19 -4.95 -8.15
CA ASP A 34 -10.83 -5.70 -7.07
C ASP A 34 -9.82 -6.25 -6.04
N ARG A 35 -8.54 -5.86 -6.16
CA ARG A 35 -7.47 -6.39 -5.32
C ARG A 35 -6.96 -5.31 -4.37
N TYR A 36 -7.04 -5.57 -3.07
CA TYR A 36 -6.43 -4.71 -2.06
C TYR A 36 -4.93 -4.97 -1.98
N PHE A 37 -4.17 -3.91 -1.74
CA PHE A 37 -2.73 -4.02 -1.54
C PHE A 37 -2.30 -3.09 -0.41
N ALA A 38 -1.19 -3.42 0.22
CA ALA A 38 -0.59 -2.59 1.26
C ALA A 38 0.91 -2.49 1.04
N MET A 39 1.45 -1.30 1.24
CA MET A 39 2.86 -0.99 1.02
C MET A 39 3.32 0.02 2.05
N GLN A 40 4.65 0.20 2.14
CA GLN A 40 5.21 1.27 2.95
C GLN A 40 4.64 2.62 2.52
N ARG A 41 4.44 3.51 3.48
CA ARG A 41 3.82 4.81 3.22
C ARG A 41 4.78 5.78 2.53
N ARG A 42 6.06 5.73 2.87
CA ARG A 42 7.04 6.68 2.34
C ARG A 42 7.67 6.17 1.06
N CYS A 43 7.71 7.04 0.06
CA CYS A 43 8.39 6.75 -1.20
C CYS A 43 9.89 6.61 -0.95
N VAL A 44 10.51 5.58 -1.54
CA VAL A 44 11.97 5.39 -1.41
C VAL A 44 12.77 6.51 -2.05
N HIS A 45 12.17 7.26 -2.96
CA HIS A 45 12.85 8.30 -3.75
C HIS A 45 12.96 9.60 -2.98
N ARG A 46 12.41 10.03 -2.06
CA ARG A 46 12.57 11.28 -1.29
C ARG A 46 11.65 11.34 -0.08
N GLY A 47 11.16 10.19 0.34
CA GLY A 47 10.28 10.13 1.48
C GLY A 47 8.92 10.76 1.26
N GLY A 48 8.49 10.96 0.00
CA GLY A 48 7.17 11.48 -0.30
C GLY A 48 6.07 10.60 0.26
N ASP A 49 4.94 11.20 0.62
CA ASP A 49 3.84 10.45 1.20
C ASP A 49 3.01 9.81 0.10
N LEU A 50 3.06 8.48 -0.01
CA LEU A 50 2.32 7.75 -1.03
C LEU A 50 0.81 7.76 -0.78
N ALA A 51 0.36 8.15 0.41
CA ALA A 51 -1.06 8.33 0.67
C ALA A 51 -1.65 9.51 -0.10
N ASP A 52 -0.82 10.43 -0.58
CA ASP A 52 -1.24 11.55 -1.45
C ASP A 52 -1.27 11.15 -2.92
N GLY A 53 -0.85 9.94 -3.26
CA GLY A 53 -0.81 9.45 -4.62
C GLY A 53 -2.12 8.83 -5.08
N ILE A 54 -2.08 8.20 -6.23
CA ILE A 54 -3.23 7.50 -6.81
C ILE A 54 -2.81 6.12 -7.30
N VAL A 55 -3.81 5.26 -7.51
CA VAL A 55 -3.62 3.96 -8.17
C VAL A 55 -4.09 4.09 -9.61
N ALA A 56 -3.22 3.72 -10.54
CA ALA A 56 -3.55 3.72 -11.96
C ALA A 56 -2.81 2.60 -12.66
N ARG A 57 -3.53 1.80 -13.44
CA ARG A 57 -2.95 0.76 -14.32
C ARG A 57 -2.01 -0.20 -13.60
N GLY A 58 -2.40 -0.65 -12.42
CA GLY A 58 -1.59 -1.62 -11.65
C GLY A 58 -0.41 -1.00 -10.92
N HIS A 59 -0.38 0.32 -10.80
CA HIS A 59 0.69 1.04 -10.11
C HIS A 59 0.14 2.05 -9.12
N VAL A 60 0.87 2.27 -8.05
CA VAL A 60 0.69 3.44 -7.20
C VAL A 60 1.64 4.52 -7.67
N VAL A 61 1.13 5.73 -7.87
CA VAL A 61 1.88 6.86 -8.42
C VAL A 61 2.14 7.86 -7.30
N CYS A 62 3.42 8.16 -7.07
CA CYS A 62 3.83 9.14 -6.09
C CYS A 62 3.45 10.54 -6.59
N ALA A 63 2.75 11.34 -5.76
CA ALA A 63 2.28 12.66 -6.15
C ALA A 63 3.41 13.65 -6.44
N ASN A 64 4.57 13.48 -5.78
CA ASN A 64 5.66 14.47 -5.88
C ASN A 64 6.42 14.42 -7.21
N HIS A 65 6.72 13.23 -7.70
CA HIS A 65 7.60 13.09 -8.87
C HIS A 65 7.06 12.12 -9.92
N GLY A 66 5.86 11.62 -9.74
CA GLY A 66 5.28 10.70 -10.71
C GLY A 66 5.92 9.32 -10.75
N TRP A 67 6.73 8.97 -9.76
CA TRP A 67 7.29 7.62 -9.69
C TRP A 67 6.19 6.61 -9.50
N ARG A 68 6.26 5.52 -10.26
CA ARG A 68 5.23 4.48 -10.27
C ARG A 68 5.80 3.19 -9.74
N PHE A 69 5.06 2.59 -8.80
CA PHE A 69 5.45 1.32 -8.19
C PHE A 69 4.34 0.31 -8.41
N SER A 70 4.71 -0.90 -8.81
CA SER A 70 3.74 -1.97 -9.03
C SER A 70 2.99 -2.29 -7.74
N THR A 71 1.66 -2.36 -7.82
CA THR A 71 0.84 -2.76 -6.68
C THR A 71 1.02 -4.24 -6.34
N ALA A 72 1.55 -5.03 -7.26
CA ALA A 72 1.80 -6.46 -7.05
C ALA A 72 3.17 -6.74 -6.43
N THR A 73 4.20 -5.96 -6.78
CA THR A 73 5.59 -6.26 -6.40
C THR A 73 6.27 -5.14 -5.61
N GLY A 74 5.74 -3.91 -5.68
CA GLY A 74 6.39 -2.75 -5.08
C GLY A 74 7.53 -2.17 -5.89
N ARG A 75 7.84 -2.74 -7.04
CA ARG A 75 8.98 -2.30 -7.86
C ARG A 75 8.65 -1.05 -8.67
N HIS A 76 9.65 -0.19 -8.79
CA HIS A 76 9.59 0.96 -9.68
C HIS A 76 9.67 0.49 -11.13
N ASP A 77 8.97 1.19 -12.03
CA ASP A 77 8.93 0.83 -13.45
C ASP A 77 10.29 0.85 -14.13
N GLU A 78 11.13 1.81 -13.80
CA GLU A 78 12.38 2.07 -14.52
C GLU A 78 13.62 1.79 -13.68
N ALA A 79 13.52 1.87 -12.36
CA ALA A 79 14.63 1.62 -11.46
C ALA A 79 14.40 0.31 -10.73
N ALA A 80 14.92 -0.78 -11.27
CA ALA A 80 14.62 -2.13 -10.78
C ALA A 80 15.07 -2.38 -9.34
N ASP A 81 16.02 -1.61 -8.83
CA ASP A 81 16.49 -1.70 -7.46
C ASP A 81 15.69 -0.84 -6.48
N ALA A 82 14.81 0.02 -6.98
CA ALA A 82 13.90 0.79 -6.14
C ALA A 82 12.63 -0.02 -5.91
N CYS A 83 12.42 -0.45 -4.69
CA CYS A 83 11.31 -1.32 -4.34
C CYS A 83 10.70 -0.91 -2.99
N LEU A 84 9.37 -0.80 -2.96
CA LEU A 84 8.64 -0.54 -1.72
C LEU A 84 8.41 -1.84 -0.97
N ALA A 85 8.47 -1.79 0.36
CA ALA A 85 8.06 -2.92 1.18
C ALA A 85 6.57 -3.16 0.98
N CYS A 86 6.19 -4.40 0.74
CA CYS A 86 4.81 -4.82 0.55
C CYS A 86 4.35 -5.68 1.72
N TYR A 87 3.07 -5.59 2.04
CA TYR A 87 2.44 -6.36 3.13
C TYR A 87 1.30 -7.18 2.58
N GLU A 88 1.08 -8.35 3.14
CA GLU A 88 -0.06 -9.19 2.75
C GLU A 88 -1.36 -8.59 3.26
N VAL A 89 -2.40 -8.68 2.44
CA VAL A 89 -3.74 -8.19 2.76
C VAL A 89 -4.73 -9.32 2.58
N ARG A 90 -5.68 -9.41 3.50
CA ARG A 90 -6.81 -10.34 3.36
C ARG A 90 -8.10 -9.66 3.77
N VAL A 91 -9.21 -10.17 3.30
CA VAL A 91 -10.54 -9.74 3.72
C VAL A 91 -11.18 -10.86 4.52
N THR A 92 -11.61 -10.55 5.74
CA THR A 92 -12.32 -11.49 6.61
C THR A 92 -13.68 -10.88 6.94
N GLY A 93 -14.75 -11.45 6.36
CA GLY A 93 -16.08 -10.83 6.46
C GLY A 93 -16.06 -9.48 5.79
N THR A 94 -16.24 -8.40 6.55
CA THR A 94 -16.14 -7.03 6.05
C THR A 94 -14.86 -6.33 6.44
N ALA A 95 -13.98 -7.00 7.20
CA ALA A 95 -12.73 -6.40 7.67
C ALA A 95 -11.61 -6.61 6.65
N ILE A 96 -10.87 -5.55 6.38
CA ILE A 96 -9.63 -5.60 5.60
C ILE A 96 -8.49 -5.68 6.60
N GLU A 97 -7.71 -6.76 6.53
CA GLU A 97 -6.64 -7.03 7.47
C GLU A 97 -5.30 -7.04 6.77
N ILE A 98 -4.28 -6.51 7.43
CA ILE A 98 -2.90 -6.50 6.95
C ILE A 98 -2.06 -7.36 7.89
N PHE A 99 -1.22 -8.19 7.30
CA PHE A 99 -0.28 -9.00 8.04
C PHE A 99 0.97 -8.19 8.35
N VAL A 100 1.26 -8.01 9.63
CA VAL A 100 2.46 -7.31 10.06
C VAL A 100 3.36 -8.30 10.79
N LYS A 101 4.57 -8.44 10.27
CA LYS A 101 5.60 -9.23 10.92
C LYS A 101 6.22 -8.37 12.01
N GLU A 102 5.90 -8.67 13.24
CA GLU A 102 6.47 -7.95 14.37
C GLU A 102 7.93 -8.36 14.52
N THR A 103 8.81 -7.38 14.52
CA THR A 103 10.21 -7.60 14.81
C THR A 103 10.46 -7.25 16.25
N THR A 104 11.02 -8.18 16.97
CA THR A 104 11.46 -7.96 18.35
C THR A 104 12.87 -7.43 18.37
#